data_261629b328fbc7d0823f016bbae5893a
#
_entry.id   261629b328fbc7d0823f016bbae5893a
#
_cell.length_a   1.000
_cell.length_b   1.000
_cell.length_c   1.000
_cell.angle_alpha   90.00
_cell.angle_beta   90.00
_cell.angle_gamma   90.00
#
_symmetry.space_group_name_H-M   'P 1'
#
loop_
_entity.id
_entity.type
_entity.pdbx_description
1 polymer ?
#
loop_
_entity_poly.entity_id
_entity_poly.type
_entity_poly.pdbx_seq_one_letter_code
_entity_poly.pdbx_strand_id
1 'polypeptide(L)'
;MKTHVVVFPGSNCDRDVAVAIEKIIGSLPKMVWHKDTSIDQSDLIVVPGGFSYGDYLRCGAMASTSPIMKSVIENANKGVPVLGICNGFQILIESGLLQGALMRNSSLSFICRDVIIKPTNSKSIFTNKSKISKMPIAHNEGNFF
;
A
#
# COMPACT_ATOMS: atom_id res chain seq x y z
N MET A 1 8.61 16.25 -7.59
CA MET A 1 7.39 15.43 -7.38
C MET A 1 7.11 15.40 -5.89
N LYS A 2 5.91 15.86 -5.49
CA LYS A 2 5.50 15.85 -4.07
C LYS A 2 4.93 14.46 -3.73
N THR A 3 5.67 13.69 -2.96
CA THR A 3 5.25 12.35 -2.55
C THR A 3 4.94 12.31 -1.07
N HIS A 4 3.85 11.64 -0.70
CA HIS A 4 3.46 11.41 0.68
C HIS A 4 3.49 9.91 0.99
N VAL A 5 4.01 9.55 2.16
CA VAL A 5 4.00 8.18 2.68
C VAL A 5 3.16 8.16 3.95
N VAL A 6 2.11 7.36 3.96
CA VAL A 6 1.22 7.25 5.13
C VAL A 6 1.86 6.32 6.16
N VAL A 7 1.87 6.74 7.41
CA VAL A 7 2.47 5.99 8.52
C VAL A 7 1.38 5.57 9.50
N PHE A 8 1.27 4.27 9.72
CA PHE A 8 0.38 3.68 10.72
C PHE A 8 1.17 3.07 11.87
N PRO A 9 0.58 2.90 13.06
CA PRO A 9 1.20 2.07 14.10
C PRO A 9 1.49 0.67 13.58
N GLY A 10 2.74 0.20 13.71
CA GLY A 10 3.17 -1.09 13.19
C GLY A 10 3.47 -1.15 11.68
N SER A 11 3.37 -0.03 10.96
CA SER A 11 3.80 0.10 9.57
C SER A 11 5.33 0.21 9.54
N ASN A 12 6.02 -0.91 9.61
CA ASN A 12 7.48 -0.95 9.77
C ASN A 12 8.27 -0.87 8.45
N CYS A 13 7.61 -0.83 7.30
CA CYS A 13 8.26 -0.64 5.98
C CYS A 13 8.14 0.80 5.43
N ASP A 14 7.66 1.74 6.21
CA ASP A 14 7.52 3.15 5.83
C ASP A 14 8.86 3.82 5.53
N ARG A 15 9.88 3.52 6.34
CA ARG A 15 11.27 4.03 6.13
C ARG A 15 11.90 3.46 4.86
N ASP A 16 11.70 2.17 4.58
CA ASP A 16 12.22 1.54 3.36
C ASP A 16 11.62 2.18 2.12
N VAL A 17 10.33 2.46 2.15
CA VAL A 17 9.63 3.20 1.08
C VAL A 17 10.19 4.61 0.95
N ALA A 18 10.40 5.33 2.04
CA ALA A 18 10.95 6.69 2.00
C ALA A 18 12.35 6.72 1.37
N VAL A 19 13.22 5.78 1.75
CA VAL A 19 14.57 5.64 1.18
C VAL A 19 14.52 5.28 -0.31
N ALA A 20 13.62 4.39 -0.71
CA ALA A 20 13.45 4.01 -2.11
C ALA A 20 12.99 5.21 -2.96
N ILE A 21 12.03 5.98 -2.45
CA ILE A 21 11.53 7.20 -3.10
C ILE A 21 12.66 8.22 -3.25
N GLU A 22 13.40 8.48 -2.17
CA GLU A 22 14.51 9.43 -2.20
C GLU A 22 15.57 9.05 -3.24
N LYS A 23 15.94 7.77 -3.30
CA LYS A 23 16.92 7.27 -4.29
C LYS A 23 16.45 7.41 -5.74
N ILE A 24 15.13 7.27 -6.00
CA ILE A 24 14.59 7.30 -7.37
C ILE A 24 14.24 8.72 -7.80
N ILE A 25 13.67 9.51 -6.89
CA ILE A 25 13.10 10.83 -7.20
C ILE A 25 14.08 11.97 -6.85
N GLY A 26 15.07 11.69 -5.98
CA GLY A 26 16.06 12.69 -5.51
C GLY A 26 15.53 13.61 -4.41
N SER A 27 14.38 13.31 -3.83
CA SER A 27 13.80 14.07 -2.71
C SER A 27 13.08 13.18 -1.74
N LEU A 28 13.18 13.50 -0.44
CA LEU A 28 12.47 12.79 0.62
C LEU A 28 10.95 12.99 0.48
N PRO A 29 10.15 11.93 0.65
CA PRO A 29 8.72 12.08 0.75
C PRO A 29 8.33 12.73 2.08
N LYS A 30 7.16 13.37 2.12
CA LYS A 30 6.54 13.81 3.38
C LYS A 30 5.89 12.62 4.07
N MET A 31 6.33 12.32 5.29
CA MET A 31 5.69 11.30 6.13
C MET A 31 4.44 11.88 6.75
N VAL A 32 3.31 11.17 6.63
CA VAL A 32 1.99 11.60 7.10
C VAL A 32 1.48 10.60 8.11
N TRP A 33 1.19 11.06 9.33
CA TRP A 33 0.74 10.20 10.41
C TRP A 33 -0.73 9.83 10.28
N HIS A 34 -1.09 8.62 10.65
CA HIS A 34 -2.47 8.10 10.50
C HIS A 34 -3.55 8.94 11.20
N LYS A 35 -3.18 9.77 12.19
CA LYS A 35 -4.09 10.69 12.88
C LYS A 35 -4.25 12.03 12.20
N ASP A 36 -3.39 12.35 11.23
CA ASP A 36 -3.57 13.54 10.42
C ASP A 36 -4.89 13.42 9.64
N THR A 37 -5.50 14.55 9.32
CA THR A 37 -6.80 14.57 8.67
C THR A 37 -6.73 15.01 7.21
N SER A 38 -5.58 15.50 6.78
CA SER A 38 -5.41 16.01 5.42
C SER A 38 -4.04 15.69 4.84
N ILE A 39 -4.02 15.44 3.54
CA ILE A 39 -2.83 15.43 2.70
C ILE A 39 -2.95 16.64 1.78
N ASP A 40 -1.93 17.51 1.84
CA ASP A 40 -1.82 18.63 0.93
C ASP A 40 -1.67 18.14 -0.52
N GLN A 41 -1.52 19.08 -1.45
CA GLN A 41 -1.27 18.78 -2.85
C GLN A 41 -0.18 17.70 -3.04
N SER A 42 -0.55 16.56 -3.61
CA SER A 42 0.30 15.38 -3.78
C SER A 42 0.32 14.92 -5.22
N ASP A 43 1.49 14.51 -5.70
CA ASP A 43 1.65 13.86 -7.01
C ASP A 43 1.62 12.33 -6.90
N LEU A 44 1.91 11.79 -5.71
CA LEU A 44 1.88 10.37 -5.39
C LEU A 44 1.66 10.17 -3.90
N ILE A 45 0.76 9.27 -3.55
CA ILE A 45 0.57 8.79 -2.19
C ILE A 45 0.98 7.33 -2.13
N VAL A 46 1.78 6.96 -1.13
CA VAL A 46 2.19 5.57 -0.91
C VAL A 46 1.68 5.09 0.45
N VAL A 47 1.00 3.96 0.43
CA VAL A 47 0.60 3.22 1.63
C VAL A 47 1.55 2.03 1.76
N PRO A 48 2.48 2.06 2.74
CA PRO A 48 3.58 1.11 2.82
C PRO A 48 3.16 -0.26 3.35
N GLY A 49 4.10 -1.19 3.32
CA GLY A 49 3.97 -2.50 3.92
C GLY A 49 4.20 -2.50 5.43
N GLY A 50 4.06 -3.66 6.03
CA GLY A 50 4.24 -3.92 7.45
C GLY A 50 3.04 -4.62 8.05
N PHE A 51 2.78 -4.36 9.32
CA PHE A 51 1.70 -4.96 10.10
C PHE A 51 0.93 -3.87 10.83
N SER A 52 0.21 -3.02 10.06
CA SER A 52 -0.52 -1.89 10.61
C SER A 52 -1.49 -2.34 11.72
N TYR A 53 -1.38 -1.70 12.89
CA TYR A 53 -2.12 -2.07 14.10
C TYR A 53 -1.95 -3.54 14.53
N GLY A 54 -0.82 -4.20 14.15
CA GLY A 54 -0.55 -5.59 14.47
C GLY A 54 -1.44 -6.60 13.74
N ASP A 55 -2.09 -6.19 12.65
CA ASP A 55 -3.05 -6.99 11.87
C ASP A 55 -4.20 -7.58 12.69
N TYR A 56 -4.57 -6.91 13.80
CA TYR A 56 -5.75 -7.28 14.57
C TYR A 56 -7.02 -7.18 13.70
N LEU A 57 -7.96 -8.09 13.88
CA LEU A 57 -9.15 -8.33 13.05
C LEU A 57 -8.75 -8.94 11.70
N ARG A 58 -8.77 -8.17 10.62
CA ARG A 58 -8.20 -8.50 9.31
C ARG A 58 -7.07 -7.54 9.00
N CYS A 59 -6.09 -8.01 8.23
CA CYS A 59 -4.99 -7.19 7.76
C CYS A 59 -5.52 -5.92 7.06
N GLY A 60 -5.09 -4.76 7.52
CA GLY A 60 -5.51 -3.46 6.96
C GLY A 60 -6.85 -2.91 7.48
N ALA A 61 -7.71 -3.71 8.12
CA ALA A 61 -9.06 -3.28 8.52
C ALA A 61 -9.06 -2.08 9.48
N MET A 62 -8.21 -2.08 10.50
CA MET A 62 -8.10 -0.95 11.42
C MET A 62 -7.47 0.28 10.77
N ALA A 63 -6.48 0.06 9.93
CA ALA A 63 -5.80 1.15 9.22
C ALA A 63 -6.73 1.85 8.23
N SER A 64 -7.62 1.12 7.55
CA SER A 64 -8.56 1.68 6.58
C SER A 64 -9.55 2.68 7.21
N THR A 65 -9.79 2.60 8.52
CA THR A 65 -10.66 3.52 9.27
C THR A 65 -9.92 4.70 9.90
N SER A 66 -8.60 4.78 9.74
CA SER A 66 -7.80 5.88 10.29
C SER A 66 -8.20 7.22 9.67
N PRO A 67 -8.14 8.34 10.44
CA PRO A 67 -8.54 9.68 9.97
C PRO A 67 -7.93 10.07 8.62
N ILE A 68 -6.66 9.78 8.40
CA ILE A 68 -5.96 10.12 7.17
C ILE A 68 -6.53 9.44 5.92
N MET A 69 -7.13 8.25 6.06
CA MET A 69 -7.64 7.49 4.92
C MET A 69 -8.77 8.21 4.19
N LYS A 70 -9.54 9.05 4.88
CA LYS A 70 -10.52 9.92 4.22
C LYS A 70 -9.84 10.83 3.18
N SER A 71 -8.74 11.46 3.57
CA SER A 71 -7.97 12.31 2.65
C SER A 71 -7.28 11.52 1.54
N VAL A 72 -6.79 10.29 1.82
CA VAL A 72 -6.25 9.41 0.80
C VAL A 72 -7.32 9.07 -0.26
N ILE A 73 -8.53 8.71 0.18
CA ILE A 73 -9.65 8.39 -0.71
C ILE A 73 -10.05 9.62 -1.54
N GLU A 74 -10.17 10.79 -0.91
CA GLU A 74 -10.49 12.04 -1.61
C GLU A 74 -9.46 12.40 -2.68
N ASN A 75 -8.17 12.24 -2.38
CA ASN A 75 -7.09 12.48 -3.35
C ASN A 75 -7.11 11.45 -4.48
N ALA A 76 -7.32 10.17 -4.18
CA ALA A 76 -7.46 9.13 -5.19
C ALA A 76 -8.62 9.42 -6.15
N ASN A 77 -9.77 9.85 -5.63
CA ASN A 77 -10.95 10.23 -6.43
C ASN A 77 -10.69 11.47 -7.31
N LYS A 78 -9.76 12.33 -6.92
CA LYS A 78 -9.29 13.47 -7.73
C LYS A 78 -8.23 13.07 -8.77
N GLY A 79 -7.87 11.79 -8.86
CA GLY A 79 -6.90 11.26 -9.82
C GLY A 79 -5.46 11.25 -9.34
N VAL A 80 -5.19 11.53 -8.05
CA VAL A 80 -3.84 11.35 -7.49
C VAL A 80 -3.52 9.87 -7.43
N PRO A 81 -2.39 9.44 -8.01
CA PRO A 81 -1.94 8.05 -7.92
C PRO A 81 -1.73 7.61 -6.47
N VAL A 82 -2.27 6.44 -6.13
CA VAL A 82 -2.08 5.81 -4.82
C VAL A 82 -1.47 4.43 -5.01
N LEU A 83 -0.31 4.18 -4.40
CA LEU A 83 0.39 2.90 -4.44
C LEU A 83 0.29 2.21 -3.09
N GLY A 84 -0.34 1.05 -3.03
CA GLY A 84 -0.36 0.17 -1.85
C GLY A 84 0.63 -0.98 -2.00
N ILE A 85 1.52 -1.16 -1.02
CA ILE A 85 2.54 -2.20 -1.03
C ILE A 85 2.27 -3.18 0.11
N CYS A 86 2.13 -4.47 -0.17
CA CYS A 86 1.90 -5.53 0.82
C CYS A 86 0.71 -5.18 1.74
N ASN A 87 0.93 -4.87 3.02
CA ASN A 87 -0.12 -4.42 3.93
C ASN A 87 -0.85 -3.17 3.42
N GLY A 88 -0.16 -2.26 2.72
CA GLY A 88 -0.78 -1.13 2.04
C GLY A 88 -1.80 -1.54 0.98
N PHE A 89 -1.54 -2.60 0.21
CA PHE A 89 -2.52 -3.17 -0.72
C PHE A 89 -3.76 -3.69 0.02
N GLN A 90 -3.58 -4.38 1.16
CA GLN A 90 -4.67 -4.84 2.01
C GLN A 90 -5.51 -3.66 2.53
N ILE A 91 -4.86 -2.57 2.96
CA ILE A 91 -5.54 -1.33 3.39
C ILE A 91 -6.36 -0.72 2.26
N LEU A 92 -5.83 -0.68 1.03
CA LEU A 92 -6.55 -0.13 -0.12
C LEU A 92 -7.81 -0.95 -0.47
N ILE A 93 -7.77 -2.27 -0.31
CA ILE A 93 -8.97 -3.12 -0.46
C ILE A 93 -9.97 -2.83 0.65
N GLU A 94 -9.55 -2.85 1.91
CA GLU A 94 -10.42 -2.59 3.06
C GLU A 94 -11.05 -1.18 3.04
N SER A 95 -10.38 -0.21 2.42
CA SER A 95 -10.90 1.16 2.24
C SER A 95 -11.82 1.33 1.03
N GLY A 96 -11.99 0.28 0.21
CA GLY A 96 -12.81 0.33 -1.01
C GLY A 96 -12.15 1.03 -2.20
N LEU A 97 -10.88 1.42 -2.12
CA LEU A 97 -10.13 2.00 -3.23
C LEU A 97 -9.76 0.96 -4.29
N LEU A 98 -9.65 -0.29 -3.90
CA LEU A 98 -9.49 -1.43 -4.80
C LEU A 98 -10.66 -2.38 -4.63
N GLN A 99 -11.10 -2.96 -5.74
CA GLN A 99 -12.13 -4.00 -5.72
C GLN A 99 -11.54 -5.33 -5.26
N GLY A 100 -12.38 -6.19 -4.69
CA GLY A 100 -12.03 -7.51 -4.24
C GLY A 100 -12.01 -7.65 -2.72
N ALA A 101 -11.60 -8.82 -2.26
CA ALA A 101 -11.45 -9.14 -0.85
C ALA A 101 -10.22 -10.03 -0.64
N LEU A 102 -9.58 -9.89 0.50
CA LEU A 102 -8.51 -10.78 0.92
C LEU A 102 -9.01 -11.69 2.04
N MET A 103 -8.71 -12.96 1.88
CA MET A 103 -9.01 -14.00 2.87
C MET A 103 -7.73 -14.72 3.29
N ARG A 104 -7.82 -15.49 4.35
CA ARG A 104 -6.73 -16.35 4.78
C ARG A 104 -6.27 -17.26 3.65
N ASN A 105 -4.98 -17.53 3.62
CA ASN A 105 -4.40 -18.50 2.69
C ASN A 105 -5.15 -19.83 2.77
N SER A 106 -5.41 -20.45 1.63
CA SER A 106 -6.11 -21.75 1.60
C SER A 106 -5.40 -22.84 2.37
N SER A 107 -4.08 -22.74 2.52
CA SER A 107 -3.27 -23.64 3.34
C SER A 107 -3.36 -23.37 4.85
N LEU A 108 -4.02 -22.28 5.28
CA LEU A 108 -4.06 -21.77 6.65
C LEU A 108 -2.67 -21.50 7.25
N SER A 109 -1.65 -21.44 6.40
CA SER A 109 -0.26 -21.26 6.80
C SER A 109 0.29 -19.93 6.28
N PHE A 110 1.25 -19.35 7.00
CA PHE A 110 2.01 -18.20 6.53
C PHE A 110 2.84 -18.60 5.31
N ILE A 111 2.75 -17.81 4.24
CA ILE A 111 3.53 -18.02 3.02
C ILE A 111 4.62 -16.96 2.97
N CYS A 112 5.89 -17.41 2.88
CA CYS A 112 7.05 -16.54 2.69
C CYS A 112 7.94 -17.19 1.63
N ARG A 113 7.95 -16.61 0.43
CA ARG A 113 8.74 -17.11 -0.72
C ARG A 113 8.85 -16.08 -1.83
N ASP A 114 9.78 -16.30 -2.74
CA ASP A 114 9.82 -15.57 -3.98
C ASP A 114 8.75 -16.07 -4.97
N VAL A 115 8.12 -15.14 -5.67
CA VAL A 115 7.18 -15.42 -6.75
C VAL A 115 7.53 -14.62 -8.00
N ILE A 116 7.09 -15.13 -9.14
CA ILE A 116 7.20 -14.41 -10.41
C ILE A 116 5.86 -13.75 -10.68
N ILE A 117 5.88 -12.43 -10.86
CA ILE A 117 4.70 -11.65 -11.20
C ILE A 117 4.78 -11.13 -12.63
N LYS A 118 3.63 -11.08 -13.28
CA LYS A 118 3.46 -10.51 -14.61
C LYS A 118 2.34 -9.46 -14.55
N PRO A 119 2.58 -8.22 -15.02
CA PRO A 119 1.52 -7.24 -15.16
C PRO A 119 0.43 -7.75 -16.11
N THR A 120 -0.82 -7.69 -15.69
CA THR A 120 -1.98 -8.05 -16.52
C THR A 120 -2.63 -6.83 -17.16
N ASN A 121 -2.38 -5.63 -16.61
CA ASN A 121 -2.93 -4.38 -17.09
C ASN A 121 -1.80 -3.43 -17.50
N SER A 122 -1.74 -3.08 -18.79
CA SER A 122 -0.76 -2.13 -19.33
C SER A 122 -1.21 -0.66 -19.23
N LYS A 123 -2.46 -0.41 -18.80
CA LYS A 123 -3.01 0.97 -18.68
C LYS A 123 -2.68 1.61 -17.34
N SER A 124 -2.25 0.84 -16.34
CA SER A 124 -1.84 1.39 -15.05
C SER A 124 -0.52 2.14 -15.20
N ILE A 125 -0.43 3.34 -14.60
CA ILE A 125 0.80 4.13 -14.57
C ILE A 125 1.96 3.39 -13.89
N PHE A 126 1.65 2.48 -12.96
CA PHE A 126 2.65 1.70 -12.21
C PHE A 126 3.17 0.50 -13.00
N THR A 127 2.43 0.01 -13.99
CA THR A 127 2.75 -1.26 -14.65
C THR A 127 2.84 -1.18 -16.18
N ASN A 128 2.59 -0.01 -16.78
CA ASN A 128 2.54 0.15 -18.24
C ASN A 128 3.83 -0.22 -18.98
N LYS A 129 4.98 -0.14 -18.32
CA LYS A 129 6.30 -0.52 -18.84
C LYS A 129 6.93 -1.69 -18.07
N SER A 130 6.20 -2.28 -17.13
CA SER A 130 6.74 -3.34 -16.28
C SER A 130 6.90 -4.65 -17.05
N LYS A 131 8.01 -5.31 -16.78
CA LYS A 131 8.31 -6.67 -17.28
C LYS A 131 7.93 -7.69 -16.21
N ILE A 132 8.03 -8.97 -16.57
CA ILE A 132 7.99 -10.07 -15.59
C ILE A 132 9.07 -9.81 -14.54
N SER A 133 8.69 -9.85 -13.28
CA SER A 133 9.58 -9.56 -12.17
C SER A 133 9.48 -10.65 -11.09
N LYS A 134 10.59 -10.92 -10.43
CA LYS A 134 10.64 -11.77 -9.24
C LYS A 134 10.52 -10.89 -8.01
N MET A 135 9.58 -11.21 -7.13
CA MET A 135 9.36 -10.47 -5.88
C MET A 135 9.13 -11.43 -4.71
N PRO A 136 9.60 -11.09 -3.50
CA PRO A 136 9.25 -11.81 -2.28
C PRO A 136 7.80 -11.49 -1.88
N ILE A 137 7.09 -12.50 -1.38
CA ILE A 137 5.80 -12.36 -0.71
C ILE A 137 5.90 -12.92 0.70
N ALA A 138 5.17 -12.31 1.63
CA ALA A 138 5.11 -12.74 3.03
C ALA A 138 3.72 -12.38 3.60
N HIS A 139 2.83 -13.37 3.76
CA HIS A 139 1.45 -13.10 4.17
C HIS A 139 0.74 -14.31 4.76
N ASN A 140 -0.24 -14.07 5.64
CA ASN A 140 -1.27 -15.02 6.07
C ASN A 140 -2.58 -14.86 5.28
N GLU A 141 -2.85 -13.64 4.81
CA GLU A 141 -4.05 -13.25 4.09
C GLU A 141 -3.65 -12.74 2.70
N GLY A 142 -3.47 -13.65 1.78
CA GLY A 142 -3.10 -13.37 0.39
C GLY A 142 -4.00 -14.08 -0.62
N ASN A 143 -5.10 -14.68 -0.16
CA ASN A 143 -6.09 -15.30 -1.03
C ASN A 143 -7.09 -14.23 -1.50
N PHE A 144 -6.94 -13.80 -2.74
CA PHE A 144 -7.68 -12.68 -3.34
C PHE A 144 -8.86 -13.17 -4.16
N PHE A 145 -10.04 -12.53 -3.97
CA PHE A 145 -11.30 -12.79 -4.68
C PHE A 145 -11.85 -11.54 -5.35
#